data_d4770d79322ca9b7e4be763cdafa7c4e
#
_entry.id   d4770d79322ca9b7e4be763cdafa7c4e
#
_cell.length_a   1.000
_cell.length_b   1.000
_cell.length_c   1.000
_cell.angle_alpha   90.00
_cell.angle_beta   90.00
_cell.angle_gamma   90.00
#
_symmetry.space_group_name_H-M   'P 1'
#
loop_
_entity.id
_entity.type
_entity.pdbx_description
1 polymer ?
#
loop_
_entity_poly.entity_id
_entity_poly.type
_entity_poly.pdbx_seq_one_letter_code
_entity_poly.pdbx_strand_id
1 'polypeptide(L)'
;MADGQFLRNHKILRNTLLGLLLLPLGLSARKFYDDDPLQKVPQPMNAEKISVRRANDYYDFFRYTFLKQGERHPKTGFIPSQGVNTLGEVPDSSWYTNRHYKNPMTLEELVRGPGNGNAPSPEGPWEVVAAKAEGLTPGFTIADSRGRRYFLKFDPLNYPEIATAADVISSKFFYALGYHVPENYLVFFDREQLLLRKGITVADRVGEEREMTDRDVTEILLKVPR
;
A
#
# COMPACT_ATOMS: atom_id res chain seq x y z
N MET A 1 21.48 -66.82 35.01
CA MET A 1 20.97 -66.42 33.64
C MET A 1 19.84 -65.37 33.67
N ALA A 2 19.41 -64.82 34.80
CA ALA A 2 18.30 -63.88 34.89
C ALA A 2 18.73 -62.38 34.80
N ASP A 3 19.98 -62.06 35.15
CA ASP A 3 20.43 -60.65 35.25
C ASP A 3 20.65 -59.93 33.88
N GLY A 4 20.97 -60.68 32.84
CA GLY A 4 21.24 -60.09 31.52
C GLY A 4 20.00 -59.63 30.78
N GLN A 5 18.85 -60.20 31.08
CA GLN A 5 17.59 -59.85 30.44
C GLN A 5 16.93 -58.59 31.05
N PHE A 6 17.12 -58.41 32.38
CA PHE A 6 16.62 -57.22 33.07
C PHE A 6 17.34 -55.95 32.64
N LEU A 7 18.65 -55.98 32.52
CA LEU A 7 19.47 -54.85 32.06
C LEU A 7 19.24 -54.52 30.57
N ARG A 8 18.92 -55.46 29.75
CA ARG A 8 18.59 -55.27 28.34
C ARG A 8 17.27 -54.60 28.14
N ASN A 9 16.26 -54.95 28.94
CA ASN A 9 14.95 -54.34 28.91
C ASN A 9 14.97 -52.88 29.39
N HIS A 10 15.78 -52.56 30.42
CA HIS A 10 15.96 -51.18 30.87
C HIS A 10 16.65 -50.27 29.84
N LYS A 11 17.63 -50.81 29.09
CA LYS A 11 18.28 -50.06 27.99
C LYS A 11 17.34 -49.80 26.85
N ILE A 12 16.50 -50.77 26.47
CA ILE A 12 15.50 -50.62 25.41
C ILE A 12 14.46 -49.58 25.85
N LEU A 13 13.94 -49.63 27.08
CA LEU A 13 12.95 -48.69 27.58
C LEU A 13 13.51 -47.25 27.64
N ARG A 14 14.78 -47.11 28.09
CA ARG A 14 15.44 -45.77 28.15
C ARG A 14 15.69 -45.21 26.77
N ASN A 15 16.08 -46.01 25.79
CA ASN A 15 16.31 -45.53 24.43
C ASN A 15 15.00 -45.24 23.70
N THR A 16 13.93 -45.96 23.99
CA THR A 16 12.58 -45.65 23.46
C THR A 16 12.02 -44.36 24.07
N LEU A 17 12.24 -44.11 25.37
CA LEU A 17 11.83 -42.86 26.02
C LEU A 17 12.63 -41.64 25.50
N LEU A 18 13.95 -41.82 25.26
CA LEU A 18 14.79 -40.79 24.66
C LEU A 18 14.41 -40.53 23.19
N GLY A 19 14.02 -41.54 22.44
CA GLY A 19 13.53 -41.40 21.08
C GLY A 19 12.17 -40.68 21.00
N LEU A 20 11.28 -40.88 22.00
CA LEU A 20 10.01 -40.14 22.08
C LEU A 20 10.20 -38.70 22.47
N LEU A 21 11.22 -38.34 23.25
CA LEU A 21 11.56 -36.98 23.62
C LEU A 21 12.23 -36.18 22.49
N LEU A 22 12.79 -36.91 21.48
CA LEU A 22 13.42 -36.32 20.30
C LEU A 22 12.53 -36.33 19.06
N LEU A 23 11.31 -36.85 19.12
CA LEU A 23 10.33 -36.53 18.11
C LEU A 23 10.09 -35.01 18.24
N PRO A 24 10.48 -34.21 17.24
CA PRO A 24 9.99 -32.86 17.19
C PRO A 24 8.48 -33.02 17.19
N LEU A 25 7.83 -32.63 18.25
CA LEU A 25 6.44 -32.23 18.20
C LEU A 25 6.42 -31.10 17.18
N GLY A 26 6.32 -31.49 15.93
CA GLY A 26 5.87 -30.66 14.84
C GLY A 26 4.43 -30.29 15.13
N LEU A 27 4.20 -29.62 16.25
CA LEU A 27 3.14 -28.68 16.41
C LEU A 27 3.46 -27.63 15.35
N SER A 28 3.05 -27.94 14.11
CA SER A 28 2.82 -26.91 13.13
C SER A 28 1.83 -25.96 13.82
N ALA A 29 2.39 -25.04 14.60
CA ALA A 29 1.61 -23.96 15.18
C ALA A 29 0.97 -23.29 13.98
N ARG A 30 -0.33 -23.48 13.83
CA ARG A 30 -1.09 -22.88 12.76
C ARG A 30 -0.93 -21.39 12.96
N LYS A 31 -0.12 -20.74 12.11
CA LYS A 31 0.22 -19.34 12.25
C LYS A 31 -1.03 -18.46 12.12
N PHE A 32 -2.05 -18.92 11.40
CA PHE A 32 -3.29 -18.20 11.12
C PHE A 32 -4.47 -19.15 11.11
N TYR A 33 -5.64 -18.60 11.39
CA TYR A 33 -6.90 -19.29 11.16
C TYR A 33 -7.20 -19.30 9.67
N ASP A 34 -7.83 -20.35 9.16
CA ASP A 34 -8.17 -20.48 7.73
C ASP A 34 -9.18 -19.42 7.26
N ASP A 35 -9.91 -18.85 8.19
CA ASP A 35 -10.89 -17.79 7.96
C ASP A 35 -10.34 -16.38 8.18
N ASP A 36 -9.03 -16.23 8.47
CA ASP A 36 -8.41 -14.92 8.61
C ASP A 36 -8.58 -14.12 7.32
N PRO A 37 -9.30 -12.99 7.35
CA PRO A 37 -9.57 -12.19 6.15
C PRO A 37 -8.30 -11.62 5.52
N LEU A 38 -7.21 -11.47 6.29
CA LEU A 38 -5.93 -10.97 5.78
C LEU A 38 -5.21 -11.98 4.86
N GLN A 39 -5.57 -13.26 4.94
CA GLN A 39 -4.99 -14.29 4.07
C GLN A 39 -5.73 -14.45 2.74
N LYS A 40 -6.91 -13.88 2.63
CA LYS A 40 -7.72 -13.99 1.41
C LYS A 40 -7.48 -12.77 0.54
N VAL A 41 -7.18 -13.00 -0.73
CA VAL A 41 -7.16 -11.91 -1.72
C VAL A 41 -8.59 -11.37 -1.82
N PRO A 42 -8.80 -10.06 -1.58
CA PRO A 42 -10.12 -9.46 -1.72
C PRO A 42 -10.68 -9.69 -3.14
N GLN A 43 -11.96 -10.01 -3.22
CA GLN A 43 -12.61 -10.08 -4.53
C GLN A 43 -12.69 -8.68 -5.16
N PRO A 44 -12.44 -8.56 -6.45
CA PRO A 44 -12.62 -7.28 -7.14
C PRO A 44 -14.05 -6.78 -6.96
N MET A 45 -14.20 -5.49 -6.63
CA MET A 45 -15.50 -4.85 -6.53
C MET A 45 -15.58 -3.65 -7.46
N ASN A 46 -16.79 -3.35 -7.93
CA ASN A 46 -17.02 -2.17 -8.74
C ASN A 46 -17.04 -0.93 -7.85
N ALA A 47 -16.06 -0.05 -7.98
CA ALA A 47 -15.93 1.18 -7.20
C ALA A 47 -17.06 2.18 -7.46
N GLU A 48 -17.73 2.14 -8.63
CA GLU A 48 -18.88 3.00 -8.94
C GLU A 48 -20.09 2.78 -7.99
N LYS A 49 -20.18 1.61 -7.38
CA LYS A 49 -21.25 1.25 -6.43
C LYS A 49 -20.96 1.67 -5.01
N ILE A 50 -19.78 2.18 -4.74
CA ILE A 50 -19.38 2.61 -3.40
C ILE A 50 -19.86 4.05 -3.21
N SER A 51 -20.67 4.27 -2.16
CA SER A 51 -21.10 5.62 -1.81
C SER A 51 -19.90 6.48 -1.43
N VAL A 52 -19.77 7.65 -2.06
CA VAL A 52 -18.75 8.62 -1.68
C VAL A 52 -19.09 9.20 -0.32
N ARG A 53 -18.16 9.13 0.63
CA ARG A 53 -18.29 9.80 1.91
C ARG A 53 -18.02 11.29 1.71
N ARG A 54 -19.04 12.12 1.95
CA ARG A 54 -18.94 13.58 1.87
C ARG A 54 -18.68 14.24 3.24
N ALA A 55 -18.03 13.55 4.16
CA ALA A 55 -17.69 14.12 5.45
C ALA A 55 -16.54 15.12 5.28
N ASN A 56 -16.68 16.28 5.89
CA ASN A 56 -15.62 17.28 5.93
C ASN A 56 -14.46 16.76 6.77
N ASP A 57 -13.23 16.84 6.25
CA ASP A 57 -12.01 16.39 6.94
C ASP A 57 -11.83 17.09 8.30
N TYR A 58 -12.23 18.37 8.39
CA TYR A 58 -12.25 19.11 9.65
C TYR A 58 -13.20 18.49 10.68
N TYR A 59 -14.38 18.02 10.26
CA TYR A 59 -15.30 17.32 11.16
C TYR A 59 -14.67 16.05 11.73
N ASP A 60 -14.02 15.26 10.89
CA ASP A 60 -13.32 14.05 11.32
C ASP A 60 -12.14 14.39 12.23
N PHE A 61 -11.34 15.40 11.89
CA PHE A 61 -10.25 15.90 12.72
C PHE A 61 -10.74 16.28 14.13
N PHE A 62 -11.77 17.12 14.22
CA PHE A 62 -12.32 17.55 15.52
C PHE A 62 -12.95 16.39 16.29
N ARG A 63 -13.67 15.51 15.60
CA ARG A 63 -14.28 14.33 16.22
C ARG A 63 -13.25 13.39 16.82
N TYR A 64 -12.21 13.05 16.08
CA TYR A 64 -11.18 12.12 16.55
C TYR A 64 -10.18 12.73 17.52
N THR A 65 -9.94 14.03 17.41
CA THR A 65 -9.04 14.71 18.31
C THR A 65 -9.66 15.00 19.67
N PHE A 66 -10.92 15.42 19.70
CA PHE A 66 -11.55 15.94 20.92
C PHE A 66 -12.70 15.07 21.46
N LEU A 67 -13.50 14.45 20.59
CA LEU A 67 -14.67 13.68 21.02
C LEU A 67 -14.43 12.18 21.16
N LYS A 68 -13.57 11.61 20.34
CA LYS A 68 -13.19 10.20 20.39
C LYS A 68 -11.66 10.10 20.40
N GLN A 69 -11.05 10.54 21.45
CA GLN A 69 -9.65 10.20 21.72
C GLN A 69 -9.59 8.70 21.92
N GLY A 70 -9.01 8.00 20.97
CA GLY A 70 -8.92 6.56 20.85
C GLY A 70 -9.29 5.80 22.12
N GLU A 71 -10.28 4.94 22.07
CA GLU A 71 -10.75 4.20 23.23
C GLU A 71 -9.58 3.41 23.83
N ARG A 72 -8.90 4.00 24.81
CA ARG A 72 -7.97 3.25 25.63
C ARG A 72 -8.81 2.37 26.53
N HIS A 73 -8.81 1.09 26.27
CA HIS A 73 -9.37 0.10 27.17
C HIS A 73 -8.29 -0.32 28.18
N PRO A 74 -8.12 0.40 29.31
CA PRO A 74 -7.06 0.11 30.28
C PRO A 74 -7.19 -1.25 30.93
N LYS A 75 -8.34 -1.93 30.75
CA LYS A 75 -8.64 -3.23 31.36
C LYS A 75 -8.38 -4.44 30.45
N THR A 76 -8.12 -4.25 29.19
CA THR A 76 -8.03 -5.37 28.23
C THR A 76 -6.61 -5.84 27.92
N GLY A 77 -5.58 -5.24 28.52
CA GLY A 77 -4.21 -5.62 28.24
C GLY A 77 -3.80 -5.39 26.77
N PHE A 78 -2.67 -5.94 26.40
CA PHE A 78 -2.18 -5.89 25.02
C PHE A 78 -3.04 -6.79 24.12
N ILE A 79 -3.65 -6.24 23.10
CA ILE A 79 -4.35 -6.99 22.06
C ILE A 79 -3.35 -7.19 20.90
N PRO A 80 -2.91 -8.44 20.64
CA PRO A 80 -2.02 -8.70 19.52
C PRO A 80 -2.66 -8.32 18.19
N SER A 81 -1.86 -7.82 17.25
CA SER A 81 -2.32 -7.60 15.89
C SER A 81 -2.72 -8.94 15.26
N GLN A 82 -3.87 -8.99 14.63
CA GLN A 82 -4.34 -10.21 13.93
C GLN A 82 -3.47 -10.57 12.71
N GLY A 83 -2.75 -9.60 12.16
CA GLY A 83 -1.83 -9.80 11.04
C GLY A 83 -0.45 -10.31 11.44
N VAL A 84 -0.21 -10.66 12.70
CA VAL A 84 1.08 -11.12 13.21
C VAL A 84 0.91 -12.51 13.81
N ASN A 85 1.83 -13.43 13.48
CA ASN A 85 1.82 -14.78 14.03
C ASN A 85 2.34 -14.80 15.48
N THR A 86 2.28 -15.97 16.12
CA THR A 86 2.76 -16.16 17.51
C THR A 86 4.26 -15.94 17.70
N LEU A 87 5.04 -15.90 16.61
CA LEU A 87 6.47 -15.60 16.63
C LEU A 87 6.76 -14.11 16.38
N GLY A 88 5.73 -13.27 16.25
CA GLY A 88 5.87 -11.84 15.96
C GLY A 88 6.18 -11.53 14.50
N GLU A 89 6.01 -12.49 13.59
CA GLU A 89 6.26 -12.31 12.15
C GLU A 89 4.98 -11.91 11.42
N VAL A 90 5.11 -11.06 10.41
CA VAL A 90 4.03 -10.72 9.48
C VAL A 90 4.11 -11.67 8.29
N PRO A 91 3.06 -12.47 8.01
CA PRO A 91 3.04 -13.38 6.87
C PRO A 91 2.66 -12.66 5.57
N ASP A 92 2.86 -13.36 4.47
CA ASP A 92 2.30 -12.94 3.20
C ASP A 92 0.77 -12.91 3.28
N SER A 93 0.17 -11.85 2.76
CA SER A 93 -1.27 -11.60 2.84
C SER A 93 -1.73 -10.74 1.67
N SER A 94 -3.02 -10.36 1.64
CA SER A 94 -3.56 -9.46 0.62
C SER A 94 -2.96 -8.03 0.65
N TRP A 95 -2.27 -7.64 1.69
CA TRP A 95 -1.70 -6.30 1.86
C TRP A 95 -0.18 -6.31 2.08
N TYR A 96 0.45 -7.47 2.28
CA TYR A 96 1.85 -7.59 2.63
C TYR A 96 2.50 -8.81 1.96
N THR A 97 3.72 -8.66 1.50
CA THR A 97 4.55 -9.75 0.96
C THR A 97 5.95 -9.62 1.52
N ASN A 98 6.47 -10.67 2.16
CA ASN A 98 7.84 -10.69 2.64
C ASN A 98 8.81 -10.62 1.45
N ARG A 99 9.51 -9.50 1.31
CA ARG A 99 10.50 -9.28 0.26
C ARG A 99 11.90 -9.27 0.84
N HIS A 100 12.47 -8.11 1.02
CA HIS A 100 13.85 -7.90 1.42
C HIS A 100 14.24 -8.62 2.72
N TYR A 101 13.31 -8.79 3.67
CA TYR A 101 13.59 -9.45 4.95
C TYR A 101 13.98 -10.93 4.79
N LYS A 102 13.24 -11.70 4.00
CA LYS A 102 13.52 -13.14 3.78
C LYS A 102 14.53 -13.38 2.66
N ASN A 103 14.41 -12.62 1.59
CA ASN A 103 15.27 -12.73 0.41
C ASN A 103 15.86 -11.33 0.14
N PRO A 104 17.11 -11.08 0.53
CA PRO A 104 17.73 -9.79 0.30
C PRO A 104 17.62 -9.36 -1.18
N MET A 105 16.99 -8.21 -1.40
CA MET A 105 16.85 -7.63 -2.73
C MET A 105 18.20 -7.04 -3.17
N THR A 106 18.50 -7.15 -4.45
CA THR A 106 19.65 -6.47 -5.05
C THR A 106 19.45 -4.95 -5.06
N LEU A 107 20.54 -4.22 -5.29
CA LEU A 107 20.45 -2.76 -5.40
C LEU A 107 19.54 -2.33 -6.56
N GLU A 108 19.61 -3.03 -7.69
CA GLU A 108 18.78 -2.79 -8.86
C GLU A 108 17.29 -3.02 -8.55
N GLU A 109 16.97 -4.06 -7.81
CA GLU A 109 15.59 -4.33 -7.37
C GLU A 109 15.08 -3.27 -6.40
N LEU A 110 15.91 -2.82 -5.47
CA LEU A 110 15.58 -1.74 -4.54
C LEU A 110 15.34 -0.41 -5.28
N VAL A 111 16.20 -0.08 -6.22
CA VAL A 111 16.10 1.13 -7.06
C VAL A 111 14.85 1.08 -7.94
N ARG A 112 14.55 -0.07 -8.52
CA ARG A 112 13.33 -0.27 -9.30
C ARG A 112 12.09 -0.13 -8.42
N GLY A 113 12.10 -0.71 -7.21
CA GLY A 113 10.94 -0.73 -6.30
C GLY A 113 9.73 -1.42 -6.94
N PRO A 114 8.50 -0.88 -6.75
CA PRO A 114 7.28 -1.47 -7.31
C PRO A 114 7.13 -1.32 -8.82
N GLY A 115 8.02 -0.56 -9.48
CA GLY A 115 7.90 -0.24 -10.90
C GLY A 115 8.02 -1.46 -11.82
N ASN A 116 7.03 -1.67 -12.67
CA ASN A 116 6.95 -2.78 -13.63
C ASN A 116 7.13 -2.31 -15.10
N GLY A 117 7.64 -1.10 -15.30
CA GLY A 117 7.80 -0.53 -16.64
C GLY A 117 6.49 -0.03 -17.27
N ASN A 118 5.46 0.18 -16.46
CA ASN A 118 4.14 0.67 -16.88
C ASN A 118 4.03 2.20 -16.81
N ALA A 119 5.14 2.94 -16.93
CA ALA A 119 5.10 4.40 -17.00
C ALA A 119 4.16 4.91 -18.10
N PRO A 120 3.62 6.12 -17.99
CA PRO A 120 2.85 6.73 -19.07
C PRO A 120 3.66 6.73 -20.36
N SER A 121 2.98 6.53 -21.52
CA SER A 121 3.66 6.62 -22.80
C SER A 121 4.32 7.98 -22.96
N PRO A 122 5.63 8.05 -23.26
CA PRO A 122 6.29 9.33 -23.50
C PRO A 122 5.79 10.00 -24.78
N GLU A 123 5.24 9.19 -25.69
CA GLU A 123 4.61 9.69 -26.91
C GLU A 123 3.16 10.05 -26.57
N GLY A 124 2.93 11.36 -26.33
CA GLY A 124 1.59 11.89 -26.05
C GLY A 124 0.62 11.66 -27.21
N PRO A 125 -0.60 12.16 -27.12
CA PRO A 125 -1.10 13.02 -26.05
C PRO A 125 -1.55 12.25 -24.81
N TRP A 126 -1.53 12.95 -23.67
CA TRP A 126 -2.17 12.51 -22.43
C TRP A 126 -3.49 13.26 -22.25
N GLU A 127 -4.57 12.53 -22.24
CA GLU A 127 -5.88 13.16 -22.01
C GLU A 127 -6.09 13.42 -20.53
N VAL A 128 -6.36 14.66 -20.15
CA VAL A 128 -6.84 15.03 -18.83
C VAL A 128 -8.28 14.53 -18.70
N VAL A 129 -8.51 13.55 -17.85
CA VAL A 129 -9.81 12.89 -17.65
C VAL A 129 -10.49 13.29 -16.34
N ALA A 130 -9.76 13.90 -15.41
CA ALA A 130 -10.29 14.54 -14.22
C ALA A 130 -9.27 15.56 -13.66
N ALA A 131 -9.76 16.63 -13.07
CA ALA A 131 -8.96 17.49 -12.19
C ALA A 131 -8.77 16.78 -10.84
N LYS A 132 -7.66 17.04 -10.17
CA LYS A 132 -7.48 16.58 -8.79
C LYS A 132 -8.32 17.47 -7.87
N ALA A 133 -9.33 16.88 -7.26
CA ALA A 133 -10.26 17.59 -6.38
C ALA A 133 -9.78 17.67 -4.92
N GLU A 134 -8.83 16.84 -4.50
CA GLU A 134 -8.42 16.71 -3.10
C GLU A 134 -6.91 16.85 -2.91
N GLY A 135 -6.52 17.32 -1.72
CA GLY A 135 -5.13 17.46 -1.30
C GLY A 135 -4.49 18.80 -1.72
N LEU A 136 -3.33 19.08 -1.13
CA LEU A 136 -2.64 20.38 -1.29
C LEU A 136 -1.84 20.52 -2.58
N THR A 137 -1.39 19.40 -3.15
CA THR A 137 -0.57 19.44 -4.37
C THR A 137 -1.46 19.50 -5.61
N PRO A 138 -1.16 20.38 -6.57
CA PRO A 138 -1.87 20.42 -7.84
C PRO A 138 -1.69 19.12 -8.62
N GLY A 139 -2.62 18.80 -9.49
CA GLY A 139 -2.53 17.56 -10.28
C GLY A 139 -3.73 17.29 -11.18
N PHE A 140 -3.63 16.20 -11.92
CA PHE A 140 -4.65 15.70 -12.81
C PHE A 140 -4.76 14.18 -12.73
N THR A 141 -5.89 13.63 -13.16
CA THR A 141 -5.93 12.26 -13.66
C THR A 141 -5.80 12.33 -15.17
N ILE A 142 -4.83 11.59 -15.70
CA ILE A 142 -4.60 11.51 -17.14
C ILE A 142 -4.86 10.09 -17.65
N ALA A 143 -5.18 9.98 -18.93
CA ALA A 143 -5.14 8.74 -19.70
C ALA A 143 -4.08 8.87 -20.80
N ASP A 144 -3.15 7.91 -20.88
CA ASP A 144 -2.15 7.90 -21.94
C ASP A 144 -2.70 7.36 -23.27
N SER A 145 -1.90 7.38 -24.32
CA SER A 145 -2.26 6.88 -25.66
C SER A 145 -2.67 5.39 -25.69
N ARG A 146 -2.34 4.64 -24.64
CA ARG A 146 -2.73 3.23 -24.46
C ARG A 146 -4.01 3.06 -23.63
N GLY A 147 -4.63 4.18 -23.20
CA GLY A 147 -5.82 4.19 -22.36
C GLY A 147 -5.56 3.89 -20.88
N ARG A 148 -4.31 3.80 -20.46
CA ARG A 148 -3.96 3.60 -19.03
C ARG A 148 -4.11 4.91 -18.29
N ARG A 149 -4.63 4.84 -17.06
CA ARG A 149 -4.89 6.02 -16.23
C ARG A 149 -3.81 6.18 -15.18
N TYR A 150 -3.40 7.44 -14.94
CA TYR A 150 -2.40 7.82 -13.95
C TYR A 150 -2.85 9.06 -13.18
N PHE A 151 -2.51 9.10 -11.91
CA PHE A 151 -2.60 10.32 -11.11
C PHE A 151 -1.31 11.12 -11.31
N LEU A 152 -1.40 12.23 -12.00
CA LEU A 152 -0.30 13.16 -12.19
C LEU A 152 -0.29 14.14 -11.03
N LYS A 153 0.79 14.17 -10.28
CA LYS A 153 1.02 15.07 -9.15
C LYS A 153 2.23 15.92 -9.41
N PHE A 154 2.18 17.17 -9.01
CA PHE A 154 3.25 18.14 -9.16
C PHE A 154 3.79 18.58 -7.81
N ASP A 155 5.03 18.99 -7.78
CA ASP A 155 5.58 19.69 -6.65
C ASP A 155 4.96 21.11 -6.53
N PRO A 156 4.72 21.62 -5.32
CA PRO A 156 4.33 23.00 -5.13
C PRO A 156 5.44 23.95 -5.58
N LEU A 157 5.07 25.11 -6.15
CA LEU A 157 6.02 26.09 -6.69
C LEU A 157 7.11 26.51 -5.69
N ASN A 158 6.74 26.63 -4.42
CA ASN A 158 7.69 27.04 -3.36
C ASN A 158 8.51 25.90 -2.77
N TYR A 159 8.21 24.66 -3.13
CA TYR A 159 8.85 23.47 -2.59
C TYR A 159 9.10 22.43 -3.70
N PRO A 160 9.98 22.76 -4.65
CA PRO A 160 10.31 21.84 -5.74
C PRO A 160 10.96 20.57 -5.20
N GLU A 161 10.71 19.46 -5.86
CA GLU A 161 11.26 18.13 -5.60
C GLU A 161 10.81 17.44 -4.29
N ILE A 162 10.25 18.17 -3.31
CA ILE A 162 9.92 17.59 -2.00
C ILE A 162 8.82 16.54 -2.11
N ALA A 163 7.68 16.86 -2.71
CA ALA A 163 6.56 15.94 -2.81
C ALA A 163 6.89 14.77 -3.76
N THR A 164 7.51 15.08 -4.89
CA THR A 164 7.96 14.08 -5.87
C THR A 164 8.98 13.13 -5.27
N ALA A 165 10.01 13.64 -4.59
CA ALA A 165 11.01 12.82 -3.94
C ALA A 165 10.40 11.94 -2.83
N ALA A 166 9.51 12.51 -2.01
CA ALA A 166 8.85 11.78 -0.94
C ALA A 166 8.03 10.59 -1.50
N ASP A 167 7.20 10.80 -2.51
CA ASP A 167 6.38 9.75 -3.12
C ASP A 167 7.24 8.66 -3.78
N VAL A 168 8.25 9.04 -4.55
CA VAL A 168 9.09 8.09 -5.29
C VAL A 168 10.02 7.30 -4.36
N ILE A 169 10.65 7.97 -3.40
CA ILE A 169 11.60 7.32 -2.49
C ILE A 169 10.86 6.44 -1.49
N SER A 170 9.80 6.97 -0.85
CA SER A 170 9.07 6.21 0.16
C SER A 170 8.41 4.96 -0.40
N SER A 171 7.88 5.02 -1.63
CA SER A 171 7.29 3.84 -2.26
C SER A 171 8.30 2.70 -2.43
N LYS A 172 9.56 2.99 -2.73
CA LYS A 172 10.62 1.98 -2.86
C LYS A 172 10.96 1.35 -1.51
N PHE A 173 11.05 2.15 -0.45
CA PHE A 173 11.27 1.65 0.89
C PHE A 173 10.10 0.80 1.37
N PHE A 174 8.87 1.27 1.24
CA PHE A 174 7.70 0.50 1.64
C PHE A 174 7.56 -0.80 0.83
N TYR A 175 7.91 -0.77 -0.45
CA TYR A 175 7.95 -1.96 -1.27
C TYR A 175 8.97 -2.98 -0.74
N ALA A 176 10.19 -2.54 -0.44
CA ALA A 176 11.23 -3.40 0.12
C ALA A 176 10.82 -3.98 1.49
N LEU A 177 10.16 -3.17 2.32
CA LEU A 177 9.61 -3.59 3.61
C LEU A 177 8.44 -4.57 3.50
N GLY A 178 7.89 -4.78 2.30
CA GLY A 178 6.86 -5.78 2.04
C GLY A 178 5.47 -5.24 1.75
N TYR A 179 5.23 -3.94 1.86
CA TYR A 179 3.92 -3.35 1.60
C TYR A 179 3.56 -3.36 0.11
N HIS A 180 2.27 -3.49 -0.18
CA HIS A 180 1.75 -3.25 -1.52
C HIS A 180 1.59 -1.75 -1.70
N VAL A 181 2.36 -1.20 -2.59
CA VAL A 181 2.41 0.24 -2.88
C VAL A 181 2.16 0.51 -4.35
N PRO A 182 1.59 1.66 -4.71
CA PRO A 182 1.42 2.03 -6.11
C PRO A 182 2.78 2.21 -6.80
N GLU A 183 2.80 1.98 -8.11
CA GLU A 183 3.93 2.30 -8.96
C GLU A 183 4.02 3.81 -9.13
N ASN A 184 5.15 4.41 -8.77
CA ASN A 184 5.41 5.83 -8.94
C ASN A 184 6.49 6.04 -9.99
N TYR A 185 6.20 6.87 -10.96
CA TYR A 185 7.10 7.21 -12.06
C TYR A 185 7.38 8.70 -12.07
N LEU A 186 8.65 9.07 -12.19
CA LEU A 186 9.05 10.43 -12.47
C LEU A 186 8.95 10.67 -13.97
N VAL A 187 8.18 11.66 -14.36
CA VAL A 187 7.97 12.00 -15.77
C VAL A 187 8.18 13.49 -16.01
N PHE A 188 8.71 13.81 -17.17
CA PHE A 188 8.86 15.18 -17.68
C PHE A 188 8.05 15.28 -18.95
N PHE A 189 7.34 16.35 -19.15
CA PHE A 189 6.46 16.53 -20.30
C PHE A 189 6.22 18.01 -20.57
N ASP A 190 5.85 18.33 -21.78
CA ASP A 190 5.46 19.66 -22.21
C ASP A 190 3.95 19.87 -22.13
N ARG A 191 3.51 21.12 -21.98
CA ARG A 191 2.07 21.48 -21.89
C ARG A 191 1.28 20.92 -23.07
N GLU A 192 1.87 20.89 -24.24
CA GLU A 192 1.28 20.45 -25.51
C GLU A 192 0.91 18.95 -25.51
N GLN A 193 1.54 18.18 -24.64
CA GLN A 193 1.22 16.76 -24.47
C GLN A 193 -0.10 16.53 -23.70
N LEU A 194 -0.60 17.56 -22.97
CA LEU A 194 -1.86 17.47 -22.24
C LEU A 194 -3.02 17.96 -23.11
N LEU A 195 -3.98 17.08 -23.37
CA LEU A 195 -5.25 17.40 -24.01
C LEU A 195 -6.39 17.28 -23.03
N LEU A 196 -7.23 18.31 -22.94
CA LEU A 196 -8.42 18.25 -22.11
C LEU A 196 -9.52 17.43 -22.80
N ARG A 197 -10.00 16.38 -22.15
CA ARG A 197 -11.17 15.65 -22.62
C ARG A 197 -12.42 16.50 -22.42
N LYS A 198 -13.33 16.48 -23.38
CA LYS A 198 -14.62 17.17 -23.29
C LYS A 198 -15.50 16.56 -22.17
N GLY A 199 -16.29 17.40 -21.53
CA GLY A 199 -17.25 16.97 -20.51
C GLY A 199 -16.63 16.68 -19.14
N ILE A 200 -15.35 17.02 -18.93
CA ILE A 200 -14.74 16.95 -17.59
C ILE A 200 -15.21 18.14 -16.77
N THR A 201 -15.62 17.85 -15.52
CA THR A 201 -16.05 18.89 -14.58
C THR A 201 -14.98 19.21 -13.56
N VAL A 202 -15.01 20.42 -13.06
CA VAL A 202 -14.21 20.90 -11.93
C VAL A 202 -15.10 21.70 -10.99
N ALA A 203 -14.90 21.50 -9.69
CA ALA A 203 -15.57 22.32 -8.70
C ALA A 203 -14.95 23.72 -8.68
N ASP A 204 -15.80 24.76 -8.70
CA ASP A 204 -15.38 26.14 -8.52
C ASP A 204 -15.07 26.45 -7.02
N ARG A 205 -14.78 27.70 -6.71
CA ARG A 205 -14.46 28.15 -5.35
C ARG A 205 -15.62 28.05 -4.35
N VAL A 206 -16.83 27.98 -4.85
CA VAL A 206 -18.06 27.83 -4.05
C VAL A 206 -18.50 26.36 -3.96
N GLY A 207 -17.83 25.46 -4.70
CA GLY A 207 -18.14 24.03 -4.73
C GLY A 207 -19.16 23.66 -5.80
N GLU A 208 -19.52 24.55 -6.72
CA GLU A 208 -20.38 24.24 -7.85
C GLU A 208 -19.58 23.59 -8.99
N GLU A 209 -20.13 22.55 -9.56
CA GLU A 209 -19.51 21.86 -10.68
C GLU A 209 -19.75 22.62 -11.99
N ARG A 210 -18.69 22.89 -12.72
CA ARG A 210 -18.71 23.44 -14.06
C ARG A 210 -17.78 22.68 -14.99
N GLU A 211 -17.98 22.82 -16.29
CA GLU A 211 -17.08 22.23 -17.28
C GLU A 211 -15.67 22.83 -17.14
N MET A 212 -14.68 21.95 -17.14
CA MET A 212 -13.26 22.30 -17.10
C MET A 212 -12.83 22.85 -18.47
N THR A 213 -12.04 23.89 -18.44
CA THR A 213 -11.52 24.56 -19.64
C THR A 213 -9.99 24.47 -19.71
N ASP A 214 -9.40 24.73 -20.87
CA ASP A 214 -7.94 24.84 -21.04
C ASP A 214 -7.32 25.91 -20.13
N ARG A 215 -8.08 26.93 -19.76
CA ARG A 215 -7.67 27.92 -18.79
C ARG A 215 -7.44 27.30 -17.42
N ASP A 216 -8.32 26.39 -17.00
CA ASP A 216 -8.17 25.69 -15.70
C ASP A 216 -6.92 24.83 -15.69
N VAL A 217 -6.62 24.11 -16.77
CA VAL A 217 -5.38 23.36 -16.95
C VAL A 217 -4.18 24.30 -16.80
N THR A 218 -4.20 25.43 -17.46
CA THR A 218 -3.13 26.45 -17.41
C THR A 218 -2.98 27.03 -16.00
N GLU A 219 -4.07 27.35 -15.32
CA GLU A 219 -4.03 27.87 -13.94
C GLU A 219 -3.46 26.86 -12.93
N ILE A 220 -3.68 25.57 -13.16
CA ILE A 220 -3.06 24.51 -12.35
C ILE A 220 -1.55 24.45 -12.62
N LEU A 221 -1.15 24.48 -13.90
CA LEU A 221 0.27 24.43 -14.28
C LEU A 221 1.07 25.68 -13.87
N LEU A 222 0.44 26.83 -13.72
CA LEU A 222 1.08 28.03 -13.18
C LEU A 222 1.48 27.90 -11.69
N LYS A 223 0.95 26.92 -10.99
CA LYS A 223 1.26 26.66 -9.57
C LYS A 223 2.37 25.63 -9.37
N VAL A 224 3.00 25.17 -10.44
CA VAL A 224 4.05 24.16 -10.39
C VAL A 224 5.39 24.71 -10.88
N PRO A 225 6.53 24.20 -10.41
CA PRO A 225 7.85 24.55 -10.92
C PRO A 225 7.96 24.21 -12.42
N ARG A 226 8.76 25.01 -13.13
CA ARG A 226 9.12 24.76 -14.54
C ARG A 226 10.37 23.90 -14.64
#